data_0ecefdacac91f28081e868d285c2cc45
#
_entry.id   0ecefdacac91f28081e868d285c2cc45
#
_cell.length_a   1.000
_cell.length_b   1.000
_cell.length_c   1.000
_cell.angle_alpha   90.00
_cell.angle_beta   90.00
_cell.angle_gamma   90.00
#
_symmetry.space_group_name_H-M   'P 1'
#
loop_
_entity.id
_entity.type
_entity.pdbx_description
1 polymer ?
#
loop_
_entity_poly.entity_id
_entity_poly.type
_entity_poly.pdbx_seq_one_letter_code
_entity_poly.pdbx_strand_id
1 'polypeptide(L)'
;MQITRDASQTATGPSDWFTGTVLIDPVAAPADGARVQAASVHFTPGARTAWHTHPHGQTLYVIEGVGRCQSRGGRVETIRAGDRVFFAPGEDHWHGASPDRLMTHIAIQEVDEDGNAAAWGEHVTDEEYAAS
;
A
#
# COMPACT_ATOMS: atom_id res chain seq x y z
N MET A 1 -1.16 3.74 -28.28
CA MET A 1 -1.70 2.65 -27.44
C MET A 1 -0.57 1.67 -27.13
N GLN A 2 -0.45 1.28 -25.87
CA GLN A 2 0.52 0.26 -25.46
C GLN A 2 -0.22 -0.91 -24.82
N ILE A 3 0.15 -2.12 -25.21
CA ILE A 3 -0.39 -3.34 -24.60
C ILE A 3 0.80 -4.12 -24.07
N THR A 4 0.86 -4.30 -22.75
CA THR A 4 1.87 -5.12 -22.09
C THR A 4 1.25 -6.48 -21.84
N ARG A 5 1.73 -7.51 -22.54
CA ARG A 5 1.10 -8.82 -22.51
C ARG A 5 1.67 -9.75 -21.46
N ASP A 6 2.96 -9.64 -21.21
CA ASP A 6 3.61 -10.48 -20.23
C ASP A 6 3.73 -9.71 -18.92
N ALA A 7 3.20 -10.28 -17.86
CA ALA A 7 3.30 -9.66 -16.54
C ALA A 7 4.77 -9.52 -16.14
N SER A 8 5.10 -8.40 -15.51
CA SER A 8 6.40 -8.23 -14.88
C SER A 8 6.58 -9.27 -13.79
N GLN A 9 7.85 -9.58 -13.48
CA GLN A 9 8.12 -10.45 -12.35
C GLN A 9 7.60 -9.82 -11.06
N THR A 10 7.04 -10.67 -10.20
CA THR A 10 6.66 -10.25 -8.85
C THR A 10 7.89 -9.81 -8.07
N ALA A 11 7.83 -8.64 -7.48
CA ALA A 11 8.89 -8.12 -6.64
C ALA A 11 8.58 -8.36 -5.17
N THR A 12 9.63 -8.53 -4.37
CA THR A 12 9.49 -8.56 -2.91
C THR A 12 9.58 -7.13 -2.39
N GLY A 13 8.67 -6.75 -1.52
CA GLY A 13 8.68 -5.43 -0.89
C GLY A 13 9.95 -5.22 -0.07
N PRO A 14 10.64 -4.07 -0.23
CA PRO A 14 11.87 -3.78 0.52
C PRO A 14 11.63 -3.75 2.03
N SER A 15 12.57 -4.31 2.79
CA SER A 15 12.47 -4.33 4.27
C SER A 15 12.53 -2.93 4.89
N ASP A 16 13.01 -1.93 4.17
CA ASP A 16 12.98 -0.54 4.64
C ASP A 16 11.56 0.02 4.70
N TRP A 17 10.64 -0.51 3.88
CA TRP A 17 9.27 -0.01 3.73
C TRP A 17 8.21 -0.95 4.30
N PHE A 18 8.56 -2.20 4.57
CA PHE A 18 7.62 -3.23 5.02
C PHE A 18 8.17 -4.04 6.18
N THR A 19 7.27 -4.49 7.03
CA THR A 19 7.51 -5.53 8.02
C THR A 19 6.81 -6.79 7.54
N GLY A 20 7.50 -7.93 7.60
CA GLY A 20 6.97 -9.18 7.09
C GLY A 20 7.14 -9.32 5.57
N THR A 21 6.59 -10.36 5.00
CA THR A 21 6.70 -10.64 3.57
C THR A 21 5.56 -9.99 2.81
N VAL A 22 5.93 -9.15 1.84
CA VAL A 22 5.01 -8.46 0.95
C VAL A 22 5.47 -8.67 -0.49
N LEU A 23 4.54 -9.02 -1.35
CA LEU A 23 4.82 -9.25 -2.77
C LEU A 23 4.08 -8.21 -3.61
N ILE A 24 4.74 -7.69 -4.63
CA ILE A 24 4.24 -6.55 -5.40
C ILE A 24 4.26 -6.87 -6.89
N ASP A 25 3.11 -6.71 -7.54
CA ASP A 25 2.97 -6.82 -8.99
C ASP A 25 2.59 -5.45 -9.56
N PRO A 26 3.38 -4.87 -10.48
CA PRO A 26 3.05 -3.57 -11.06
C PRO A 26 1.80 -3.66 -11.94
N VAL A 27 0.96 -2.63 -11.87
CA VAL A 27 -0.26 -2.48 -12.68
C VAL A 27 -0.14 -1.30 -13.63
N ALA A 28 0.35 -0.17 -13.15
CA ALA A 28 0.60 1.02 -13.94
C ALA A 28 1.86 1.72 -13.48
N ALA A 29 2.66 2.17 -14.40
CA ALA A 29 3.88 2.94 -14.11
C ALA A 29 3.76 4.33 -14.76
N PRO A 30 4.23 5.40 -14.08
CA PRO A 30 4.24 6.74 -14.67
C PRO A 30 5.15 6.76 -15.89
N ALA A 31 4.63 7.24 -17.02
CA ALA A 31 5.38 7.33 -18.26
C ALA A 31 4.73 8.35 -19.20
N ASP A 32 5.53 9.00 -20.05
CA ASP A 32 5.05 9.86 -21.12
C ASP A 32 4.09 10.96 -20.64
N GLY A 33 4.40 11.58 -19.50
CA GLY A 33 3.58 12.64 -18.90
C GLY A 33 2.45 12.13 -18.01
N ALA A 34 2.18 10.82 -17.98
CA ALA A 34 1.23 10.24 -17.05
C ALA A 34 1.86 10.14 -15.65
N ARG A 35 1.06 10.33 -14.61
CA ARG A 35 1.54 10.37 -13.23
C ARG A 35 1.02 9.25 -12.35
N VAL A 36 0.06 8.48 -12.84
CA VAL A 36 -0.55 7.40 -12.06
C VAL A 36 0.41 6.23 -11.92
N GLN A 37 0.57 5.78 -10.69
CA GLN A 37 1.27 4.56 -10.33
C GLN A 37 0.29 3.64 -9.63
N ALA A 38 0.28 2.37 -10.01
CA ALA A 38 -0.59 1.40 -9.37
C ALA A 38 0.10 0.04 -9.28
N ALA A 39 -0.20 -0.68 -8.22
CA ALA A 39 0.35 -2.01 -8.01
C ALA A 39 -0.67 -2.89 -7.28
N SER A 40 -0.62 -4.17 -7.56
CA SER A 40 -1.28 -5.19 -6.76
C SER A 40 -0.32 -5.61 -5.66
N VAL A 41 -0.71 -5.44 -4.41
CA VAL A 41 0.16 -5.66 -3.25
C VAL A 41 -0.42 -6.76 -2.39
N HIS A 42 0.39 -7.79 -2.13
CA HIS A 42 -0.01 -9.00 -1.42
C HIS A 42 0.72 -9.05 -0.08
N PHE A 43 -0.05 -8.96 1.00
CA PHE A 43 0.50 -9.00 2.35
C PHE A 43 0.24 -10.37 2.96
N THR A 44 1.29 -11.03 3.41
CA THR A 44 1.13 -12.25 4.23
C THR A 44 0.60 -11.87 5.62
N PRO A 45 0.00 -12.82 6.38
CA PRO A 45 -0.52 -12.50 7.71
C PRO A 45 0.51 -11.77 8.57
N GLY A 46 0.08 -10.67 9.18
CA GLY A 46 0.94 -9.82 10.02
C GLY A 46 1.82 -8.83 9.28
N ALA A 47 1.99 -8.96 7.98
CA ALA A 47 2.80 -8.04 7.19
C ALA A 47 2.10 -6.69 7.02
N ARG A 48 2.89 -5.62 7.01
CA ARG A 48 2.37 -4.25 6.91
C ARG A 48 3.42 -3.30 6.36
N THR A 49 2.97 -2.15 5.89
CA THR A 49 3.86 -1.05 5.49
C THR A 49 4.45 -0.36 6.71
N ALA A 50 5.51 0.38 6.51
CA ALA A 50 5.92 1.43 7.46
C ALA A 50 4.91 2.58 7.41
N TRP A 51 4.98 3.51 8.36
CA TRP A 51 4.29 4.78 8.29
C TRP A 51 4.77 5.55 7.05
N HIS A 52 3.87 6.11 6.29
CA HIS A 52 4.24 6.84 5.07
C HIS A 52 3.15 7.82 4.63
N THR A 53 3.53 8.71 3.73
CA THR A 53 2.63 9.69 3.12
C THR A 53 2.75 9.63 1.60
N HIS A 54 1.74 10.14 0.92
CA HIS A 54 1.74 10.31 -0.54
C HIS A 54 1.45 11.77 -0.89
N PRO A 55 2.20 12.36 -1.83
CA PRO A 55 2.04 13.79 -2.15
C PRO A 55 0.65 14.13 -2.70
N HIS A 56 -0.01 13.19 -3.39
CA HIS A 56 -1.34 13.39 -3.96
C HIS A 56 -2.39 12.43 -3.39
N GLY A 57 -2.10 11.83 -2.23
CA GLY A 57 -2.97 10.86 -1.62
C GLY A 57 -2.83 9.48 -2.22
N GLN A 58 -3.59 8.53 -1.68
CA GLN A 58 -3.57 7.15 -2.13
C GLN A 58 -4.97 6.55 -2.02
N THR A 59 -5.37 5.81 -3.03
CA THR A 59 -6.56 4.96 -2.97
C THR A 59 -6.14 3.51 -2.87
N LEU A 60 -6.73 2.78 -1.95
CA LEU A 60 -6.61 1.33 -1.87
C LEU A 60 -7.95 0.71 -2.25
N TYR A 61 -7.91 -0.34 -3.04
CA TYR A 61 -9.08 -1.18 -3.30
C TYR A 61 -8.73 -2.61 -2.87
N VAL A 62 -9.40 -3.11 -1.83
CA VAL A 62 -9.12 -4.45 -1.30
C VAL A 62 -9.77 -5.48 -2.20
N ILE A 63 -8.98 -6.44 -2.68
CA ILE A 63 -9.44 -7.48 -3.60
C ILE A 63 -9.70 -8.79 -2.85
N GLU A 64 -8.86 -9.09 -1.86
CA GLU A 64 -8.86 -10.40 -1.22
C GLU A 64 -8.43 -10.29 0.23
N GLY A 65 -9.02 -11.10 1.07
CA GLY A 65 -8.59 -11.29 2.45
C GLY A 65 -9.07 -10.24 3.43
N VAL A 66 -8.34 -10.10 4.51
CA VAL A 66 -8.65 -9.18 5.61
C VAL A 66 -7.41 -8.39 5.98
N GLY A 67 -7.54 -7.09 6.05
CA GLY A 67 -6.43 -6.21 6.39
C GLY A 67 -6.75 -5.22 7.49
N ARG A 68 -5.77 -4.40 7.77
CA ARG A 68 -5.83 -3.31 8.74
C ARG A 68 -5.21 -2.07 8.16
N CYS A 69 -5.71 -0.92 8.55
CA CYS A 69 -5.10 0.36 8.22
C CYS A 69 -5.33 1.35 9.36
N GLN A 70 -4.50 2.38 9.38
CA GLN A 70 -4.60 3.41 10.42
C GLN A 70 -3.98 4.71 9.89
N SER A 71 -4.65 5.82 10.14
CA SER A 71 -4.06 7.15 10.03
C SER A 71 -3.49 7.56 11.38
N ARG A 72 -2.40 8.32 11.38
CA ARG A 72 -1.75 8.78 12.61
C ARG A 72 -2.76 9.49 13.51
N GLY A 73 -2.87 9.03 14.74
CA GLY A 73 -3.82 9.58 15.72
C GLY A 73 -5.24 9.01 15.65
N GLY A 74 -5.53 8.16 14.66
CA GLY A 74 -6.82 7.50 14.53
C GLY A 74 -6.81 6.09 15.07
N ARG A 75 -7.94 5.41 14.92
CA ARG A 75 -8.06 3.98 15.28
C ARG A 75 -7.53 3.10 14.16
N VAL A 76 -7.12 1.89 14.52
CA VAL A 76 -6.88 0.82 13.54
C VAL A 76 -8.25 0.34 13.03
N GLU A 77 -8.43 0.39 11.72
CA GLU A 77 -9.66 -0.05 11.06
C GLU A 77 -9.42 -1.38 10.35
N THR A 78 -10.40 -2.26 10.41
CA THR A 78 -10.39 -3.50 9.63
C THR A 78 -10.93 -3.23 8.24
N ILE A 79 -10.25 -3.72 7.23
CA ILE A 79 -10.66 -3.60 5.83
C ILE A 79 -10.79 -4.99 5.21
N ARG A 80 -11.76 -5.16 4.30
CA ARG A 80 -12.08 -6.44 3.68
C ARG A 80 -12.28 -6.29 2.18
N ALA A 81 -12.29 -7.40 1.48
CA ALA A 81 -12.52 -7.42 0.03
C ALA A 81 -13.76 -6.58 -0.35
N GLY A 82 -13.58 -5.68 -1.31
CA GLY A 82 -14.60 -4.74 -1.76
C GLY A 82 -14.53 -3.36 -1.10
N ASP A 83 -13.75 -3.21 -0.03
CA ASP A 83 -13.59 -1.92 0.62
C ASP A 83 -12.63 -1.01 -0.17
N ARG A 84 -12.93 0.28 -0.19
CA ARG A 84 -12.04 1.33 -0.68
C ARG A 84 -11.59 2.17 0.49
N VAL A 85 -10.30 2.51 0.47
CA VAL A 85 -9.73 3.43 1.46
C VAL A 85 -9.08 4.57 0.71
N PHE A 86 -9.32 5.79 1.14
CA PHE A 86 -8.63 6.96 0.59
C PHE A 86 -7.87 7.67 1.70
N PHE A 87 -6.56 7.81 1.50
CA PHE A 87 -5.71 8.64 2.34
C PHE A 87 -5.46 9.95 1.62
N ALA A 88 -5.72 11.06 2.30
CA ALA A 88 -5.55 12.39 1.73
C ALA A 88 -4.06 12.70 1.48
N PRO A 89 -3.75 13.67 0.59
CA PRO A 89 -2.37 14.12 0.41
C PRO A 89 -1.72 14.49 1.75
N GLY A 90 -0.53 13.94 2.01
CA GLY A 90 0.22 14.19 3.24
C GLY A 90 -0.28 13.49 4.50
N GLU A 91 -1.33 12.70 4.39
CA GLU A 91 -1.86 11.94 5.55
C GLU A 91 -0.92 10.78 5.89
N ASP A 92 -0.37 10.80 7.11
CA ASP A 92 0.54 9.77 7.58
C ASP A 92 -0.26 8.53 7.98
N HIS A 93 0.06 7.39 7.37
CA HIS A 93 -0.76 6.18 7.52
C HIS A 93 0.07 4.91 7.29
N TRP A 94 -0.55 3.79 7.60
CA TRP A 94 -0.03 2.46 7.23
C TRP A 94 -1.20 1.54 6.88
N HIS A 95 -0.89 0.47 6.15
CA HIS A 95 -1.83 -0.60 5.85
C HIS A 95 -1.10 -1.95 5.76
N GLY A 96 -1.85 -3.02 5.97
CA GLY A 96 -1.32 -4.37 5.95
C GLY A 96 -2.38 -5.43 6.14
N ALA A 97 -1.92 -6.67 6.27
CA ALA A 97 -2.80 -7.81 6.51
C ALA A 97 -3.21 -7.90 7.98
N SER A 98 -4.27 -8.63 8.25
CA SER A 98 -4.64 -9.02 9.62
C SER A 98 -3.61 -10.03 10.16
N PRO A 99 -3.59 -10.29 11.49
CA PRO A 99 -2.60 -11.20 12.06
C PRO A 99 -2.65 -12.63 11.53
N ASP A 100 -3.81 -13.09 11.12
CA ASP A 100 -4.06 -14.50 10.76
C ASP A 100 -4.58 -14.71 9.35
N ARG A 101 -4.74 -13.66 8.55
CA ARG A 101 -5.21 -13.74 7.16
C ARG A 101 -4.39 -12.86 6.24
N LEU A 102 -4.17 -13.34 5.02
CA LEU A 102 -3.55 -12.50 4.00
C LEU A 102 -4.49 -11.38 3.56
N MET A 103 -3.93 -10.36 2.94
CA MET A 103 -4.72 -9.31 2.29
C MET A 103 -4.05 -8.88 1.01
N THR A 104 -4.83 -8.73 -0.04
CA THR A 104 -4.37 -8.18 -1.32
C THR A 104 -5.19 -6.94 -1.64
N HIS A 105 -4.50 -5.86 -2.01
CA HIS A 105 -5.18 -4.66 -2.51
C HIS A 105 -4.48 -4.12 -3.75
N ILE A 106 -5.21 -3.33 -4.52
CA ILE A 106 -4.63 -2.44 -5.53
C ILE A 106 -4.35 -1.11 -4.84
N ALA A 107 -3.11 -0.64 -4.95
CA ALA A 107 -2.72 0.69 -4.47
C ALA A 107 -2.60 1.62 -5.68
N ILE A 108 -3.20 2.79 -5.61
CA ILE A 108 -3.23 3.77 -6.69
C ILE A 108 -2.83 5.13 -6.14
N GLN A 109 -1.79 5.71 -6.70
CA GLN A 109 -1.32 7.05 -6.33
C GLN A 109 -0.67 7.73 -7.53
N GLU A 110 -0.47 9.04 -7.42
CA GLU A 110 0.27 9.81 -8.42
C GLU A 110 1.65 10.16 -7.89
N VAL A 111 2.63 10.21 -8.79
CA VAL A 111 3.95 10.76 -8.45
C VAL A 111 3.90 12.28 -8.49
N ASP A 112 4.80 12.92 -7.71
CA ASP A 112 4.97 14.38 -7.75
C ASP A 112 5.84 14.80 -8.94
N GLU A 113 6.18 16.08 -9.02
CA GLU A 113 6.99 16.64 -10.11
C GLU A 113 8.40 16.04 -10.18
N ASP A 114 8.91 15.55 -9.04
CA ASP A 114 10.23 14.91 -8.96
C ASP A 114 10.18 13.40 -9.18
N GLY A 115 8.99 12.86 -9.45
CA GLY A 115 8.79 11.43 -9.67
C GLY A 115 8.63 10.61 -8.40
N ASN A 116 8.44 11.24 -7.25
CA ASN A 116 8.26 10.55 -5.97
C ASN A 116 6.78 10.24 -5.71
N ALA A 117 6.49 8.99 -5.35
CA ALA A 117 5.13 8.55 -5.03
C ALA A 117 4.84 8.56 -3.54
N ALA A 118 5.87 8.47 -2.70
CA ALA A 118 5.71 8.32 -1.26
C ALA A 118 6.91 8.89 -0.50
N ALA A 119 6.67 9.27 0.75
CA ALA A 119 7.72 9.55 1.72
C ALA A 119 7.58 8.54 2.86
N TRP A 120 8.62 7.73 3.06
CA TRP A 120 8.61 6.63 4.02
C TRP A 120 9.14 7.08 5.38
N GLY A 121 8.45 6.66 6.43
CA GLY A 121 8.80 6.94 7.82
C GLY A 121 9.21 5.68 8.56
N GLU A 122 8.97 5.69 9.87
CA GLU A 122 9.32 4.60 10.76
C GLU A 122 8.44 3.36 10.52
N HIS A 123 8.98 2.19 10.82
CA HIS A 123 8.18 0.97 10.83
C HIS A 123 7.08 1.06 11.89
N VAL A 124 5.95 0.43 11.57
CA VAL A 124 4.86 0.25 12.53
C VAL A 124 5.30 -0.80 13.54
N THR A 125 5.32 -0.44 14.81
CA THR A 125 5.71 -1.39 15.87
C THR A 125 4.65 -2.47 16.04
N ASP A 126 5.01 -3.59 16.65
CA ASP A 126 4.06 -4.65 16.95
C ASP A 126 2.93 -4.15 17.85
N GLU A 127 3.24 -3.23 18.77
CA GLU A 127 2.22 -2.62 19.65
C GLU A 127 1.26 -1.75 18.88
N GLU A 128 1.75 -0.91 17.98
CA GLU A 128 0.91 -0.08 17.10
C GLU A 128 0.02 -0.94 16.20
N TYR A 129 0.62 -1.97 15.62
CA TYR A 129 -0.10 -2.88 14.72
C TYR A 129 -1.22 -3.63 15.44
N ALA A 130 -1.02 -4.03 16.68
CA ALA A 130 -1.98 -4.79 17.47
C ALA A 130 -3.05 -3.91 18.13
N ALA A 131 -2.89 -2.60 18.14
CA ALA A 131 -3.84 -1.68 18.75
C ALA A 131 -5.20 -1.76 18.06
N SER A 132 -6.25 -1.47 18.81
CA SER A 132 -7.62 -1.51 18.29
C SER A 132 -8.32 -0.15 18.46
#